data_8ca3981368d979088498ea5502f98390
#
_entry.id   8ca3981368d979088498ea5502f98390
#
_cell.length_a   1.000
_cell.length_b   1.000
_cell.length_c   1.000
_cell.angle_alpha   90.00
_cell.angle_beta   90.00
_cell.angle_gamma   90.00
#
_symmetry.space_group_name_H-M   'P 1'
#
loop_
_entity.id
_entity.type
_entity.pdbx_description
1 polymer ?
#
loop_
_entity_poly.entity_id
_entity_poly.type
_entity_poly.pdbx_seq_one_letter_code
_entity_poly.pdbx_strand_id
1 'polypeptide(L)'
;MKPTKFPASLSLLILILFLSSCIEQQAPTIPALEKSGNVTRLIVDGKPFLVLGGELHNSSSSSREYMKKFWPQLRASGMNTVLAAVEWSLVEPEEGKFDFSIVDGLIQDARSYDLRLILLWFGSWKNGQSHYNPEWMKSDFKRFPRITADNGRSLEILTPLSKENLDADSRAYAALMKHIREFDPDHRTVIMMQVENEVGILGSPRDHGELANTAFNSPVPQELMNYLTSNKDSLLPETAQLWSASDFKTSGTWEEVFGKSEKCDEIFTSWHYAHYLNEIVKAGKAEYPIPMFVNAWIVQAADKRPGDYPSGGPQAHNLDVWKAGAPDMDLYCPDIYRPEFRELCALYTRNNNQLFIPEARAGELGAGQFFYSVGRHNSIGYSPFGFETRTTEVENDPMTNAYKLASSIAPLILKAQEEGAITAVLLNNEMPVSEEVILGDYKFLVEQGRARRSEQASQEGYCIIISLHKDEFIIYGNSVQVSFSPATEGPAIAGISRVDEGRYENGLWKPGRRLNGDDIMLDYDLAKKALENKTGTGLRFGPGNELIQRVKLYRYE
;
A
#
# COMPACT_ATOMS: atom_id res chain seq x y z
N MET A 1 30.94 -71.96 -61.30
CA MET A 1 30.78 -70.53 -61.43
C MET A 1 29.94 -70.03 -60.25
N LYS A 2 30.50 -69.14 -59.45
CA LYS A 2 29.94 -68.70 -58.17
C LYS A 2 28.95 -67.56 -58.47
N PRO A 3 27.79 -67.45 -57.74
CA PRO A 3 26.93 -66.27 -57.80
C PRO A 3 27.39 -65.28 -56.73
N THR A 4 27.49 -64.04 -57.12
CA THR A 4 27.77 -62.86 -56.36
C THR A 4 26.59 -62.47 -55.47
N LYS A 5 26.89 -62.19 -54.13
CA LYS A 5 25.91 -61.68 -53.20
C LYS A 5 25.86 -60.14 -53.26
N PHE A 6 24.65 -59.58 -53.33
CA PHE A 6 24.36 -58.19 -53.14
C PHE A 6 24.13 -57.90 -51.64
N PRO A 7 24.59 -56.78 -51.10
CA PRO A 7 24.27 -56.42 -49.72
C PRO A 7 22.94 -55.66 -49.64
N ALA A 8 22.13 -56.05 -48.67
CA ALA A 8 20.90 -55.35 -48.30
C ALA A 8 21.23 -54.05 -47.60
N SER A 9 20.80 -52.93 -48.15
CA SER A 9 20.80 -51.62 -47.55
C SER A 9 19.70 -51.52 -46.49
N LEU A 10 20.11 -51.36 -45.24
CA LEU A 10 19.25 -51.14 -44.09
C LEU A 10 18.87 -49.65 -44.04
N SER A 11 17.65 -49.33 -44.48
CA SER A 11 17.08 -47.98 -44.37
C SER A 11 16.63 -47.74 -42.93
N LEU A 12 17.43 -46.95 -42.17
CA LEU A 12 17.12 -46.51 -40.83
C LEU A 12 16.10 -45.36 -40.90
N LEU A 13 14.83 -45.66 -40.65
CA LEU A 13 13.74 -44.69 -40.57
C LEU A 13 13.85 -43.99 -39.19
N ILE A 14 14.42 -42.79 -39.16
CA ILE A 14 14.45 -41.95 -37.95
C ILE A 14 13.04 -41.33 -37.80
N LEU A 15 12.25 -41.89 -36.89
CA LEU A 15 10.98 -41.34 -36.42
C LEU A 15 11.25 -40.20 -35.47
N ILE A 16 11.28 -38.95 -35.95
CA ILE A 16 11.34 -37.76 -35.10
C ILE A 16 9.98 -37.59 -34.46
N LEU A 17 9.84 -38.06 -33.23
CA LEU A 17 8.73 -37.71 -32.34
C LEU A 17 8.86 -36.23 -31.94
N PHE A 18 8.13 -35.35 -32.63
CA PHE A 18 7.83 -34.02 -32.14
C PHE A 18 6.94 -34.20 -30.89
N LEU A 19 7.54 -34.23 -29.71
CA LEU A 19 6.85 -33.94 -28.47
C LEU A 19 6.51 -32.43 -28.49
N SER A 20 5.39 -32.09 -29.11
CA SER A 20 4.72 -30.83 -28.85
C SER A 20 4.30 -30.89 -27.37
N SER A 21 5.14 -30.40 -26.46
CA SER A 21 4.66 -30.01 -25.16
C SER A 21 3.67 -28.89 -25.38
N CYS A 22 2.39 -29.20 -25.41
CA CYS A 22 1.37 -28.21 -25.09
C CYS A 22 1.72 -27.73 -23.67
N ILE A 23 2.37 -26.60 -23.57
CA ILE A 23 2.33 -25.82 -22.34
C ILE A 23 0.83 -25.45 -22.25
N GLU A 24 0.09 -26.21 -21.46
CA GLU A 24 -1.23 -25.81 -21.01
C GLU A 24 -1.02 -24.45 -20.37
N GLN A 25 -1.43 -23.40 -21.04
CA GLN A 25 -1.40 -22.05 -20.51
C GLN A 25 -2.43 -22.08 -19.39
N GLN A 26 -1.92 -22.24 -18.16
CA GLN A 26 -2.74 -22.26 -16.97
C GLN A 26 -3.54 -20.96 -16.97
N ALA A 27 -4.85 -21.04 -16.86
CA ALA A 27 -5.70 -19.85 -16.78
C ALA A 27 -5.15 -18.91 -15.69
N PRO A 28 -5.11 -17.59 -15.95
CA PRO A 28 -4.55 -16.66 -14.99
C PRO A 28 -5.28 -16.81 -13.65
N THR A 29 -4.51 -16.92 -12.57
CA THR A 29 -5.05 -17.03 -11.21
C THR A 29 -5.70 -15.71 -10.83
N ILE A 30 -6.80 -15.78 -10.08
CA ILE A 30 -7.44 -14.58 -9.52
C ILE A 30 -6.44 -13.90 -8.59
N PRO A 31 -6.24 -12.56 -8.68
CA PRO A 31 -5.42 -11.83 -7.73
C PRO A 31 -5.85 -12.10 -6.29
N ALA A 32 -4.91 -12.31 -5.39
CA ALA A 32 -5.20 -12.69 -4.00
C ALA A 32 -4.17 -12.10 -3.04
N LEU A 33 -4.54 -12.01 -1.76
CA LEU A 33 -3.60 -11.77 -0.68
C LEU A 33 -3.22 -13.11 -0.06
N GLU A 34 -1.91 -13.40 0.01
CA GLU A 34 -1.39 -14.62 0.62
C GLU A 34 -0.45 -14.30 1.78
N LYS A 35 -0.71 -14.94 2.92
CA LYS A 35 0.18 -14.84 4.08
C LYS A 35 1.37 -15.79 3.91
N SER A 36 2.59 -15.25 3.97
CA SER A 36 3.84 -16.00 3.95
C SER A 36 4.70 -15.55 5.13
N GLY A 37 4.88 -16.44 6.12
CA GLY A 37 5.54 -16.07 7.37
C GLY A 37 4.81 -14.94 8.10
N ASN A 38 5.49 -13.83 8.32
CA ASN A 38 4.97 -12.64 9.02
C ASN A 38 4.46 -11.54 8.06
N VAL A 39 4.49 -11.78 6.75
CA VAL A 39 4.06 -10.79 5.74
C VAL A 39 2.87 -11.31 4.96
N THR A 40 1.99 -10.39 4.54
CA THR A 40 0.94 -10.67 3.57
C THR A 40 1.34 -10.04 2.24
N ARG A 41 1.29 -10.80 1.17
CA ARG A 41 1.72 -10.38 -0.17
C ARG A 41 0.55 -10.37 -1.13
N LEU A 42 0.53 -9.39 -2.02
CA LEU A 42 -0.36 -9.43 -3.17
C LEU A 42 0.21 -10.41 -4.21
N ILE A 43 -0.62 -11.34 -4.67
CA ILE A 43 -0.30 -12.30 -5.71
C ILE A 43 -1.06 -11.90 -6.99
N VAL A 44 -0.32 -11.70 -8.07
CA VAL A 44 -0.84 -11.42 -9.40
C VAL A 44 -0.21 -12.40 -10.38
N ASP A 45 -1.02 -13.05 -11.21
CA ASP A 45 -0.57 -14.11 -12.14
C ASP A 45 0.22 -15.23 -11.42
N GLY A 46 -0.19 -15.58 -10.18
CA GLY A 46 0.44 -16.61 -9.36
C GLY A 46 1.82 -16.24 -8.82
N LYS A 47 2.19 -14.95 -8.82
CA LYS A 47 3.49 -14.47 -8.34
C LYS A 47 3.32 -13.29 -7.37
N PRO A 48 4.22 -13.17 -6.37
CA PRO A 48 4.26 -11.98 -5.53
C PRO A 48 4.44 -10.71 -6.38
N PHE A 49 3.67 -9.68 -6.06
CA PHE A 49 3.59 -8.44 -6.82
C PHE A 49 3.78 -7.23 -5.90
N LEU A 50 4.73 -6.37 -6.24
CA LEU A 50 4.95 -5.08 -5.58
C LEU A 50 4.24 -4.00 -6.37
N VAL A 51 3.28 -3.31 -5.76
CA VAL A 51 2.55 -2.22 -6.40
C VAL A 51 3.44 -0.98 -6.47
N LEU A 52 3.86 -0.63 -7.68
CA LEU A 52 4.48 0.65 -8.03
C LEU A 52 3.37 1.50 -8.63
N GLY A 53 2.60 2.15 -7.76
CA GLY A 53 1.32 2.73 -8.10
C GLY A 53 1.39 4.21 -8.46
N GLY A 54 0.32 4.71 -9.06
CA GLY A 54 0.05 6.12 -9.20
C GLY A 54 -1.46 6.32 -9.24
N GLU A 55 -1.97 7.14 -8.33
CA GLU A 55 -3.38 7.48 -8.31
C GLU A 55 -3.65 8.67 -9.21
N LEU A 56 -4.70 8.57 -10.01
CA LEU A 56 -5.18 9.63 -10.88
C LEU A 56 -5.97 10.67 -10.07
N HIS A 57 -6.04 11.91 -10.56
CA HIS A 57 -7.02 12.85 -10.04
C HIS A 57 -8.44 12.30 -10.20
N ASN A 58 -9.31 12.67 -9.27
CA ASN A 58 -10.64 12.09 -9.10
C ASN A 58 -11.47 11.99 -10.39
N SER A 59 -11.44 13.01 -11.24
CA SER A 59 -12.23 13.06 -12.47
C SER A 59 -11.47 12.66 -13.74
N SER A 60 -10.18 12.32 -13.65
CA SER A 60 -9.39 12.02 -14.85
C SER A 60 -9.90 10.78 -15.58
N SER A 61 -10.27 9.74 -14.84
CA SER A 61 -10.80 8.48 -15.37
C SER A 61 -12.23 8.58 -15.91
N SER A 62 -12.96 9.69 -15.67
CA SER A 62 -14.32 9.88 -16.18
C SER A 62 -14.37 10.09 -17.70
N SER A 63 -13.23 10.29 -18.36
CA SER A 63 -13.16 10.49 -19.81
C SER A 63 -11.97 9.72 -20.43
N ARG A 64 -12.26 8.71 -21.24
CA ARG A 64 -11.24 7.98 -21.98
C ARG A 64 -10.39 8.89 -22.88
N GLU A 65 -11.02 9.88 -23.55
CA GLU A 65 -10.30 10.83 -24.42
C GLU A 65 -9.35 11.73 -23.62
N TYR A 66 -9.76 12.16 -22.42
CA TYR A 66 -8.89 12.91 -21.52
C TYR A 66 -7.66 12.09 -21.09
N MET A 67 -7.85 10.82 -20.76
CA MET A 67 -6.78 9.92 -20.30
C MET A 67 -5.80 9.53 -21.41
N LYS A 68 -6.20 9.54 -22.66
CA LYS A 68 -5.40 9.03 -23.80
C LYS A 68 -3.98 9.57 -23.87
N LYS A 69 -3.78 10.84 -23.54
CA LYS A 69 -2.45 11.50 -23.58
C LYS A 69 -1.54 11.09 -22.42
N PHE A 70 -2.09 10.55 -21.32
CA PHE A 70 -1.32 10.26 -20.10
C PHE A 70 -0.76 8.84 -20.04
N TRP A 71 -1.39 7.86 -20.65
CA TRP A 71 -0.95 6.47 -20.61
C TRP A 71 0.52 6.25 -20.98
N PRO A 72 1.06 6.87 -22.06
CA PRO A 72 2.47 6.71 -22.40
C PRO A 72 3.42 7.17 -21.30
N GLN A 73 3.13 8.30 -20.66
CA GLN A 73 3.99 8.83 -19.58
C GLN A 73 3.85 8.03 -18.28
N LEU A 74 2.64 7.54 -17.97
CA LEU A 74 2.42 6.66 -16.81
C LEU A 74 3.29 5.39 -16.96
N ARG A 75 3.29 4.76 -18.13
CA ARG A 75 4.16 3.61 -18.39
C ARG A 75 5.65 3.97 -18.33
N ALA A 76 6.05 5.10 -18.91
CA ALA A 76 7.44 5.56 -18.93
C ALA A 76 8.01 5.89 -17.54
N SER A 77 7.16 6.21 -16.56
CA SER A 77 7.56 6.52 -15.19
C SER A 77 7.96 5.29 -14.35
N GLY A 78 7.94 4.09 -14.94
CA GLY A 78 8.33 2.86 -14.22
C GLY A 78 7.26 2.26 -13.33
N MET A 79 6.07 2.86 -13.28
CA MET A 79 4.93 2.26 -12.57
C MET A 79 4.41 1.01 -13.29
N ASN A 80 3.78 0.14 -12.52
CA ASN A 80 3.12 -1.07 -13.01
C ASN A 80 1.62 -1.08 -12.74
N THR A 81 1.11 -0.13 -11.96
CA THR A 81 -0.29 -0.09 -11.52
C THR A 81 -0.82 1.35 -11.51
N VAL A 82 -2.02 1.55 -12.01
CA VAL A 82 -2.76 2.81 -11.94
C VAL A 82 -3.97 2.65 -11.03
N LEU A 83 -4.15 3.59 -10.11
CA LEU A 83 -5.34 3.71 -9.28
C LEU A 83 -6.29 4.69 -9.96
N ALA A 84 -7.51 4.26 -10.30
CA ALA A 84 -8.45 5.02 -11.11
C ALA A 84 -9.86 4.98 -10.52
N ALA A 85 -10.49 6.16 -10.36
CA ALA A 85 -11.84 6.28 -9.87
C ALA A 85 -12.88 5.69 -10.84
N VAL A 86 -13.88 5.03 -10.27
CA VAL A 86 -15.10 4.59 -10.94
C VAL A 86 -16.28 5.25 -10.24
N GLU A 87 -16.90 6.21 -10.90
CA GLU A 87 -17.99 7.01 -10.35
C GLU A 87 -19.34 6.30 -10.51
N TRP A 88 -20.08 6.11 -9.42
CA TRP A 88 -21.39 5.45 -9.45
C TRP A 88 -22.36 6.15 -10.41
N SER A 89 -22.38 7.50 -10.41
CA SER A 89 -23.24 8.29 -11.30
C SER A 89 -23.03 8.01 -12.79
N LEU A 90 -21.82 7.58 -13.19
CA LEU A 90 -21.53 7.20 -14.57
C LEU A 90 -21.84 5.73 -14.85
N VAL A 91 -21.70 4.86 -13.84
CA VAL A 91 -21.96 3.43 -13.95
C VAL A 91 -23.47 3.11 -13.96
N GLU A 92 -24.29 3.85 -13.18
CA GLU A 92 -25.74 3.66 -13.08
C GLU A 92 -26.48 4.99 -13.23
N PRO A 93 -26.45 5.61 -14.45
CA PRO A 93 -27.08 6.92 -14.67
C PRO A 93 -28.60 6.93 -14.47
N GLU A 94 -29.27 5.80 -14.70
CA GLU A 94 -30.66 5.56 -14.39
C GLU A 94 -30.77 4.31 -13.51
N GLU A 95 -31.64 4.31 -12.50
CA GLU A 95 -31.77 3.19 -11.56
C GLU A 95 -31.96 1.84 -12.28
N GLY A 96 -31.06 0.90 -12.01
CA GLY A 96 -31.03 -0.43 -12.62
C GLY A 96 -30.53 -0.50 -14.06
N LYS A 97 -30.07 0.63 -14.63
CA LYS A 97 -29.47 0.65 -15.98
C LYS A 97 -28.00 1.00 -15.89
N PHE A 98 -27.17 0.01 -16.19
CA PHE A 98 -25.72 0.10 -16.06
C PHE A 98 -25.05 0.44 -17.39
N ASP A 99 -24.06 1.37 -17.34
CA ASP A 99 -23.13 1.68 -18.42
C ASP A 99 -21.69 1.49 -17.93
N PHE A 100 -21.02 0.47 -18.42
CA PHE A 100 -19.64 0.15 -18.06
C PHE A 100 -18.61 0.63 -19.11
N SER A 101 -19.02 1.44 -20.08
CA SER A 101 -18.16 1.86 -21.20
C SER A 101 -16.86 2.55 -20.75
N ILE A 102 -16.91 3.34 -19.67
CA ILE A 102 -15.72 3.97 -19.07
C ILE A 102 -14.80 2.92 -18.43
N VAL A 103 -15.36 1.95 -17.71
CA VAL A 103 -14.59 0.86 -17.08
C VAL A 103 -13.91 -0.01 -18.15
N ASP A 104 -14.63 -0.34 -19.22
CA ASP A 104 -14.10 -1.09 -20.37
C ASP A 104 -12.92 -0.34 -21.00
N GLY A 105 -13.08 0.97 -21.19
CA GLY A 105 -12.04 1.85 -21.71
C GLY A 105 -10.78 1.86 -20.84
N LEU A 106 -10.93 1.98 -19.53
CA LEU A 106 -9.82 1.95 -18.57
C LEU A 106 -9.07 0.61 -18.63
N ILE A 107 -9.80 -0.52 -18.61
CA ILE A 107 -9.21 -1.86 -18.66
C ILE A 107 -8.45 -2.06 -19.97
N GLN A 108 -9.04 -1.71 -21.13
CA GLN A 108 -8.41 -1.85 -22.43
C GLN A 108 -7.15 -1.01 -22.56
N ASP A 109 -7.22 0.26 -22.13
CA ASP A 109 -6.11 1.20 -22.25
C ASP A 109 -4.98 0.80 -21.30
N ALA A 110 -5.23 0.52 -20.02
CA ALA A 110 -4.22 0.05 -19.08
C ALA A 110 -3.51 -1.22 -19.60
N ARG A 111 -4.26 -2.19 -20.09
CA ARG A 111 -3.72 -3.42 -20.68
C ARG A 111 -2.81 -3.13 -21.88
N SER A 112 -3.20 -2.20 -22.76
CA SER A 112 -2.41 -1.85 -23.94
C SER A 112 -1.05 -1.22 -23.61
N TYR A 113 -0.90 -0.67 -22.40
CA TYR A 113 0.35 -0.12 -21.85
C TYR A 113 1.03 -1.04 -20.83
N ASP A 114 0.61 -2.31 -20.71
CA ASP A 114 1.17 -3.27 -19.74
C ASP A 114 1.11 -2.73 -18.30
N LEU A 115 -0.04 -2.17 -17.92
CA LEU A 115 -0.34 -1.65 -16.59
C LEU A 115 -1.49 -2.44 -15.97
N ARG A 116 -1.43 -2.65 -14.67
CA ARG A 116 -2.54 -3.15 -13.85
C ARG A 116 -3.40 -1.99 -13.36
N LEU A 117 -4.60 -2.32 -12.92
CA LEU A 117 -5.53 -1.36 -12.32
C LEU A 117 -5.89 -1.77 -10.89
N ILE A 118 -5.97 -0.76 -10.04
CA ILE A 118 -6.75 -0.77 -8.81
C ILE A 118 -7.89 0.21 -9.04
N LEU A 119 -9.12 -0.26 -9.02
CA LEU A 119 -10.27 0.63 -9.24
C LEU A 119 -10.81 1.12 -7.89
N LEU A 120 -11.11 2.41 -7.83
CA LEU A 120 -11.61 3.09 -6.65
C LEU A 120 -13.11 3.30 -6.83
N TRP A 121 -13.93 2.56 -6.09
CA TRP A 121 -15.39 2.74 -6.13
C TRP A 121 -15.79 4.01 -5.40
N PHE A 122 -16.11 5.06 -6.15
CA PHE A 122 -16.73 6.27 -5.63
C PHE A 122 -18.25 6.09 -5.64
N GLY A 123 -18.72 5.38 -4.64
CA GLY A 123 -20.11 4.99 -4.43
C GLY A 123 -20.87 6.00 -3.57
N SER A 124 -21.23 5.59 -2.37
CA SER A 124 -21.95 6.43 -1.42
C SER A 124 -21.12 7.59 -0.87
N TRP A 125 -19.80 7.45 -0.76
CA TRP A 125 -18.93 8.48 -0.16
C TRP A 125 -17.61 8.69 -0.89
N LYS A 126 -17.20 9.97 -0.94
CA LYS A 126 -15.85 10.42 -1.29
C LYS A 126 -15.50 11.62 -0.41
N ASN A 127 -14.36 11.55 0.32
CA ASN A 127 -13.91 12.60 1.24
C ASN A 127 -15.00 13.01 2.25
N GLY A 128 -15.69 12.03 2.83
CA GLY A 128 -16.78 12.27 3.76
C GLY A 128 -17.96 13.03 3.17
N GLN A 129 -18.20 12.96 1.85
CA GLN A 129 -19.30 13.61 1.15
C GLN A 129 -19.96 12.66 0.15
N SER A 130 -21.24 12.86 -0.18
CA SER A 130 -22.01 12.02 -1.10
C SER A 130 -22.25 12.72 -2.44
N HIS A 131 -21.16 13.00 -3.18
CA HIS A 131 -21.23 13.76 -4.43
C HIS A 131 -21.27 12.88 -5.69
N TYR A 132 -20.80 11.63 -5.61
CA TYR A 132 -20.66 10.72 -6.75
C TYR A 132 -21.85 9.79 -6.96
N ASN A 133 -22.87 9.90 -6.11
CA ASN A 133 -24.13 9.17 -6.27
C ASN A 133 -24.89 9.61 -7.52
N PRO A 134 -25.68 8.72 -8.13
CA PRO A 134 -26.56 9.04 -9.25
C PRO A 134 -27.59 10.12 -8.93
N GLU A 135 -28.05 10.84 -9.97
CA GLU A 135 -29.05 11.89 -9.82
C GLU A 135 -30.39 11.38 -9.26
N TRP A 136 -30.81 10.17 -9.68
CA TRP A 136 -32.04 9.54 -9.18
C TRP A 136 -32.00 9.31 -7.66
N MET A 137 -30.83 9.02 -7.09
CA MET A 137 -30.62 8.86 -5.65
C MET A 137 -30.57 10.21 -4.93
N LYS A 138 -29.85 11.20 -5.48
CA LYS A 138 -29.78 12.55 -4.92
C LYS A 138 -31.12 13.24 -4.83
N SER A 139 -31.98 12.99 -5.82
CA SER A 139 -33.30 13.64 -5.94
C SER A 139 -34.35 13.05 -5.00
N ASP A 140 -34.22 11.78 -4.59
CA ASP A 140 -35.16 11.11 -3.70
C ASP A 140 -34.62 11.04 -2.25
N PHE A 141 -34.48 12.20 -1.61
CA PHE A 141 -33.96 12.30 -0.25
C PHE A 141 -34.83 11.61 0.82
N LYS A 142 -36.08 11.25 0.51
CA LYS A 142 -36.94 10.50 1.42
C LYS A 142 -36.60 9.02 1.44
N ARG A 143 -36.33 8.47 0.29
CA ARG A 143 -35.88 7.08 0.12
C ARG A 143 -34.41 6.92 0.52
N PHE A 144 -33.58 7.91 0.20
CA PHE A 144 -32.15 7.90 0.44
C PHE A 144 -31.76 8.98 1.47
N PRO A 145 -32.00 8.72 2.78
CA PRO A 145 -31.80 9.71 3.82
C PRO A 145 -30.33 10.07 4.01
N ARG A 146 -30.13 11.31 4.41
CA ARG A 146 -28.84 11.89 4.74
C ARG A 146 -28.62 11.96 6.25
N ILE A 147 -27.38 12.12 6.64
CA ILE A 147 -26.96 12.38 8.01
C ILE A 147 -27.54 13.70 8.49
N THR A 148 -27.98 13.72 9.72
CA THR A 148 -28.39 14.94 10.45
C THR A 148 -27.33 15.26 11.50
N ALA A 149 -26.77 16.46 11.47
CA ALA A 149 -25.85 16.96 12.48
C ALA A 149 -26.57 17.23 13.82
N ASP A 150 -25.81 17.46 14.89
CA ASP A 150 -26.32 17.73 16.26
C ASP A 150 -27.25 18.95 16.35
N ASN A 151 -27.04 19.94 15.46
CA ASN A 151 -27.89 21.12 15.35
C ASN A 151 -29.17 20.93 14.52
N GLY A 152 -29.47 19.69 14.09
CA GLY A 152 -30.63 19.33 13.30
C GLY A 152 -30.51 19.61 11.79
N ARG A 153 -29.34 20.08 11.31
CA ARG A 153 -29.10 20.33 9.88
C ARG A 153 -28.74 19.03 9.16
N SER A 154 -29.35 18.78 8.01
CA SER A 154 -28.93 17.70 7.10
C SER A 154 -27.60 18.06 6.43
N LEU A 155 -26.72 17.07 6.34
CA LEU A 155 -25.42 17.15 5.65
C LEU A 155 -25.53 16.49 4.27
N GLU A 156 -24.67 16.86 3.33
CA GLU A 156 -24.58 16.21 2.01
C GLU A 156 -23.86 14.86 2.12
N ILE A 157 -24.28 14.03 3.07
CA ILE A 157 -23.68 12.75 3.41
C ILE A 157 -24.80 11.73 3.60
N LEU A 158 -24.83 10.65 2.84
CA LEU A 158 -25.78 9.57 3.04
C LEU A 158 -25.54 8.88 4.37
N THR A 159 -26.61 8.52 5.10
CA THR A 159 -26.45 7.79 6.37
C THR A 159 -26.14 6.32 6.13
N PRO A 160 -25.12 5.74 6.81
CA PRO A 160 -24.82 4.32 6.72
C PRO A 160 -25.86 3.43 7.41
N LEU A 161 -26.85 4.02 8.09
CA LEU A 161 -27.90 3.26 8.78
C LEU A 161 -29.13 3.00 7.89
N SER A 162 -29.16 3.53 6.66
CA SER A 162 -30.26 3.30 5.75
C SER A 162 -30.09 2.00 4.96
N LYS A 163 -31.06 1.10 5.09
CA LYS A 163 -31.09 -0.12 4.28
C LYS A 163 -31.24 0.20 2.78
N GLU A 164 -31.99 1.21 2.42
CA GLU A 164 -32.19 1.61 1.02
C GLU A 164 -30.88 2.11 0.39
N ASN A 165 -30.06 2.89 1.15
CA ASN A 165 -28.74 3.29 0.72
C ASN A 165 -27.85 2.08 0.47
N LEU A 166 -27.79 1.15 1.44
CA LEU A 166 -26.99 -0.06 1.37
C LEU A 166 -27.39 -0.99 0.22
N ASP A 167 -28.70 -1.23 0.05
CA ASP A 167 -29.21 -2.12 -0.99
C ASP A 167 -28.89 -1.58 -2.40
N ALA A 168 -28.99 -0.27 -2.59
CA ALA A 168 -28.70 0.37 -3.87
C ALA A 168 -27.21 0.30 -4.21
N ASP A 169 -26.35 0.65 -3.26
CA ASP A 169 -24.90 0.64 -3.42
C ASP A 169 -24.36 -0.78 -3.64
N SER A 170 -24.74 -1.73 -2.78
CA SER A 170 -24.35 -3.14 -2.89
C SER A 170 -24.74 -3.75 -4.24
N ARG A 171 -25.93 -3.42 -4.75
CA ARG A 171 -26.39 -3.86 -6.08
C ARG A 171 -25.52 -3.29 -7.19
N ALA A 172 -25.21 -1.98 -7.14
CA ALA A 172 -24.39 -1.32 -8.15
C ALA A 172 -22.96 -1.87 -8.14
N TYR A 173 -22.37 -2.01 -6.94
CA TYR A 173 -21.03 -2.56 -6.79
C TYR A 173 -20.94 -4.03 -7.24
N ALA A 174 -21.92 -4.87 -6.89
CA ALA A 174 -21.98 -6.25 -7.37
C ALA A 174 -22.09 -6.33 -8.89
N ALA A 175 -22.88 -5.45 -9.53
CA ALA A 175 -22.97 -5.38 -10.98
C ALA A 175 -21.64 -5.00 -11.63
N LEU A 176 -20.90 -4.03 -11.05
CA LEU A 176 -19.55 -3.67 -11.48
C LEU A 176 -18.58 -4.85 -11.36
N MET A 177 -18.54 -5.53 -10.21
CA MET A 177 -17.64 -6.66 -9.97
C MET A 177 -17.91 -7.83 -10.92
N LYS A 178 -19.19 -8.13 -11.17
CA LYS A 178 -19.60 -9.12 -12.17
C LYS A 178 -19.10 -8.74 -13.56
N HIS A 179 -19.31 -7.48 -13.96
CA HIS A 179 -18.87 -6.98 -15.25
C HIS A 179 -17.36 -7.09 -15.44
N ILE A 180 -16.55 -6.66 -14.44
CA ILE A 180 -15.09 -6.76 -14.48
C ILE A 180 -14.65 -8.23 -14.68
N ARG A 181 -15.22 -9.17 -13.93
CA ARG A 181 -14.93 -10.61 -14.09
C ARG A 181 -15.22 -11.10 -15.51
N GLU A 182 -16.35 -10.69 -16.08
CA GLU A 182 -16.80 -11.16 -17.40
C GLU A 182 -16.07 -10.47 -18.56
N PHE A 183 -15.65 -9.22 -18.39
CA PHE A 183 -14.98 -8.43 -19.41
C PHE A 183 -13.47 -8.72 -19.51
N ASP A 184 -12.81 -9.05 -18.40
CA ASP A 184 -11.36 -9.26 -18.30
C ASP A 184 -10.96 -10.66 -17.75
N PRO A 185 -11.53 -11.77 -18.28
CA PRO A 185 -11.31 -13.10 -17.72
C PRO A 185 -9.89 -13.63 -17.92
N ASP A 186 -9.22 -13.22 -19.01
CA ASP A 186 -7.95 -13.80 -19.45
C ASP A 186 -6.72 -12.99 -19.01
N HIS A 187 -6.89 -11.70 -18.69
CA HIS A 187 -5.76 -10.81 -18.38
C HIS A 187 -5.69 -10.38 -16.93
N ARG A 188 -6.82 -10.39 -16.22
CA ARG A 188 -6.85 -9.95 -14.81
C ARG A 188 -6.19 -8.59 -14.61
N THR A 189 -6.53 -7.62 -15.49
CA THR A 189 -5.97 -6.26 -15.47
C THR A 189 -6.29 -5.54 -14.16
N VAL A 190 -7.52 -5.74 -13.63
CA VAL A 190 -7.93 -5.24 -12.32
C VAL A 190 -7.46 -6.23 -11.24
N ILE A 191 -6.58 -5.77 -10.35
CA ILE A 191 -5.92 -6.62 -9.35
C ILE A 191 -6.38 -6.40 -7.91
N MET A 192 -7.07 -5.29 -7.64
CA MET A 192 -7.60 -4.94 -6.32
C MET A 192 -8.69 -3.88 -6.48
N MET A 193 -9.57 -3.75 -5.50
CA MET A 193 -10.59 -2.71 -5.43
C MET A 193 -10.47 -1.91 -4.15
N GLN A 194 -10.60 -0.59 -4.23
CA GLN A 194 -10.95 0.24 -3.08
C GLN A 194 -12.47 0.36 -3.00
N VAL A 195 -13.02 0.11 -1.83
CA VAL A 195 -14.46 0.21 -1.57
C VAL A 195 -14.74 1.49 -0.86
N GLU A 196 -15.44 2.41 -1.51
CA GLU A 196 -15.63 3.80 -1.10
C GLU A 196 -14.31 4.58 -1.00
N ASN A 197 -14.38 5.85 -0.64
CA ASN A 197 -13.18 6.66 -0.44
C ASN A 197 -13.33 7.58 0.77
N GLU A 198 -12.37 7.45 1.72
CA GLU A 198 -12.25 8.34 2.89
C GLU A 198 -13.59 8.55 3.61
N VAL A 199 -14.25 7.45 3.92
CA VAL A 199 -15.57 7.46 4.56
C VAL A 199 -15.53 8.05 5.97
N GLY A 200 -16.67 8.56 6.42
CA GLY A 200 -16.86 9.14 7.74
C GLY A 200 -17.63 10.45 7.69
N ILE A 201 -17.95 11.02 8.84
CA ILE A 201 -18.78 12.23 8.95
C ILE A 201 -17.90 13.44 9.19
N LEU A 202 -17.99 14.42 8.31
CA LEU A 202 -17.43 15.77 8.53
C LEU A 202 -18.50 16.68 9.14
N GLY A 203 -18.11 17.44 10.18
CA GLY A 203 -18.96 18.42 10.85
C GLY A 203 -19.82 17.87 11.99
N SER A 204 -19.78 16.56 12.28
CA SER A 204 -20.44 15.95 13.43
C SER A 204 -19.71 14.67 13.83
N PRO A 205 -19.62 14.31 15.13
CA PRO A 205 -19.02 13.04 15.56
C PRO A 205 -19.88 11.82 15.21
N ARG A 206 -21.22 11.96 15.12
CA ARG A 206 -22.15 10.93 14.67
C ARG A 206 -23.35 11.51 13.93
N ASP A 207 -24.14 10.64 13.32
CA ASP A 207 -25.48 10.97 12.80
C ASP A 207 -26.47 11.14 13.97
N HIS A 208 -27.27 12.21 13.94
CA HIS A 208 -28.34 12.52 14.89
C HIS A 208 -29.75 12.39 14.27
N GLY A 209 -29.86 11.77 13.10
CA GLY A 209 -31.15 11.43 12.48
C GLY A 209 -31.94 10.38 13.29
N GLU A 210 -33.19 10.16 12.92
CA GLU A 210 -34.09 9.26 13.64
C GLU A 210 -33.56 7.82 13.69
N LEU A 211 -33.07 7.29 12.56
CA LEU A 211 -32.47 5.94 12.48
C LEU A 211 -31.27 5.83 13.41
N ALA A 212 -30.38 6.81 13.36
CA ALA A 212 -29.17 6.83 14.16
C ALA A 212 -29.44 6.96 15.65
N ASN A 213 -30.36 7.85 16.06
CA ASN A 213 -30.73 8.00 17.46
C ASN A 213 -31.39 6.73 18.00
N THR A 214 -32.21 6.04 17.19
CA THR A 214 -32.80 4.75 17.59
C THR A 214 -31.71 3.69 17.79
N ALA A 215 -30.77 3.57 16.87
CA ALA A 215 -29.65 2.65 16.96
C ALA A 215 -28.69 2.97 18.12
N PHE A 216 -28.40 4.26 18.35
CA PHE A 216 -27.51 4.72 19.41
C PHE A 216 -28.08 4.43 20.82
N ASN A 217 -29.39 4.51 20.99
CA ASN A 217 -30.08 4.19 22.23
C ASN A 217 -30.41 2.68 22.40
N SER A 218 -30.10 1.88 21.39
CA SER A 218 -30.23 0.41 21.43
C SER A 218 -28.96 -0.23 22.03
N PRO A 219 -29.02 -1.50 22.46
CA PRO A 219 -27.82 -2.22 22.90
C PRO A 219 -26.75 -2.27 21.80
N VAL A 220 -25.48 -2.19 22.23
CA VAL A 220 -24.34 -2.42 21.34
C VAL A 220 -24.46 -3.80 20.67
N PRO A 221 -24.25 -3.90 19.36
CA PRO A 221 -24.34 -5.18 18.64
C PRO A 221 -23.48 -6.28 19.25
N GLN A 222 -24.04 -7.47 19.35
CA GLN A 222 -23.38 -8.61 20.00
C GLN A 222 -22.10 -9.03 19.28
N GLU A 223 -22.04 -8.84 17.96
CA GLU A 223 -20.87 -9.11 17.13
C GLU A 223 -19.66 -8.27 17.57
N LEU A 224 -19.86 -6.96 17.80
CA LEU A 224 -18.82 -6.09 18.33
C LEU A 224 -18.39 -6.53 19.72
N MET A 225 -19.35 -6.83 20.61
CA MET A 225 -19.03 -7.26 21.97
C MET A 225 -18.30 -8.60 22.01
N ASN A 226 -18.65 -9.53 21.12
CA ASN A 226 -17.96 -10.81 20.97
C ASN A 226 -16.50 -10.59 20.51
N TYR A 227 -16.28 -9.73 19.51
CA TYR A 227 -14.93 -9.41 19.05
C TYR A 227 -14.09 -8.80 20.17
N LEU A 228 -14.61 -7.76 20.85
CA LEU A 228 -13.89 -7.08 21.93
C LEU A 228 -13.57 -8.05 23.08
N THR A 229 -14.50 -8.90 23.47
CA THR A 229 -14.31 -9.87 24.55
C THR A 229 -13.26 -10.93 24.17
N SER A 230 -13.33 -11.44 22.95
CA SER A 230 -12.40 -12.49 22.46
C SER A 230 -10.98 -11.97 22.26
N ASN A 231 -10.81 -10.67 21.99
CA ASN A 231 -9.52 -10.04 21.72
C ASN A 231 -9.06 -9.11 22.85
N LYS A 232 -9.67 -9.19 24.06
CA LYS A 232 -9.47 -8.23 25.15
C LYS A 232 -7.99 -7.91 25.43
N ASP A 233 -7.14 -8.92 25.45
CA ASP A 233 -5.71 -8.79 25.78
C ASP A 233 -4.84 -8.26 24.61
N SER A 234 -5.40 -8.16 23.43
CA SER A 234 -4.74 -7.72 22.19
C SER A 234 -5.38 -6.51 21.51
N LEU A 235 -6.40 -5.93 22.15
CA LEU A 235 -7.03 -4.70 21.66
C LEU A 235 -6.03 -3.55 21.58
N LEU A 236 -6.27 -2.65 20.65
CA LEU A 236 -5.55 -1.39 20.60
C LEU A 236 -5.74 -0.61 21.91
N PRO A 237 -4.70 0.10 22.38
CA PRO A 237 -4.77 0.86 23.63
C PRO A 237 -5.97 1.82 23.68
N GLU A 238 -6.30 2.44 22.56
CA GLU A 238 -7.39 3.41 22.43
C GLU A 238 -8.75 2.75 22.69
N THR A 239 -9.00 1.60 22.07
CA THR A 239 -10.23 0.82 22.27
C THR A 239 -10.31 0.26 23.69
N ALA A 240 -9.21 -0.32 24.18
CA ALA A 240 -9.14 -0.88 25.53
C ALA A 240 -9.39 0.19 26.59
N GLN A 241 -8.79 1.38 26.46
CA GLN A 241 -8.98 2.50 27.37
C GLN A 241 -10.43 2.98 27.40
N LEU A 242 -11.06 3.12 26.24
CA LEU A 242 -12.44 3.58 26.16
C LEU A 242 -13.40 2.57 26.84
N TRP A 243 -13.23 1.28 26.55
CA TRP A 243 -14.08 0.22 27.11
C TRP A 243 -13.83 -0.01 28.60
N SER A 244 -12.59 0.18 29.09
CA SER A 244 -12.26 0.05 30.51
C SER A 244 -12.94 1.10 31.41
N ALA A 245 -13.34 2.25 30.86
CA ALA A 245 -14.05 3.28 31.62
C ALA A 245 -15.40 2.82 32.17
N SER A 246 -15.98 1.73 31.65
CA SER A 246 -17.21 1.06 32.11
C SER A 246 -16.93 -0.30 32.76
N ASP A 247 -15.71 -0.54 33.27
CA ASP A 247 -15.29 -1.84 33.81
C ASP A 247 -15.48 -3.02 32.82
N PHE A 248 -15.24 -2.75 31.52
CA PHE A 248 -15.42 -3.72 30.44
C PHE A 248 -16.83 -4.34 30.36
N LYS A 249 -17.84 -3.51 30.52
CA LYS A 249 -19.24 -3.92 30.43
C LYS A 249 -19.53 -4.57 29.08
N THR A 250 -20.17 -5.73 29.07
CA THR A 250 -20.39 -6.56 27.88
C THR A 250 -21.79 -6.45 27.29
N SER A 251 -22.65 -5.61 27.87
CA SER A 251 -24.02 -5.37 27.37
C SER A 251 -24.52 -4.01 27.84
N GLY A 252 -25.38 -3.39 27.09
CA GLY A 252 -25.96 -2.07 27.37
C GLY A 252 -25.98 -1.22 26.12
N THR A 253 -26.46 0.02 26.25
CA THR A 253 -26.39 1.03 25.18
C THR A 253 -24.93 1.47 24.95
N TRP A 254 -24.70 2.20 23.89
CA TRP A 254 -23.36 2.70 23.52
C TRP A 254 -22.74 3.53 24.66
N GLU A 255 -23.49 4.47 25.26
CA GLU A 255 -23.02 5.26 26.40
C GLU A 255 -22.80 4.42 27.67
N GLU A 256 -23.57 3.38 27.89
CA GLU A 256 -23.38 2.48 29.03
C GLU A 256 -22.14 1.60 28.90
N VAL A 257 -21.75 1.25 27.67
CA VAL A 257 -20.59 0.38 27.40
C VAL A 257 -19.32 1.19 27.23
N PHE A 258 -19.36 2.34 26.53
CA PHE A 258 -18.16 3.12 26.16
C PHE A 258 -18.08 4.48 26.89
N GLY A 259 -19.05 4.81 27.73
CA GLY A 259 -19.11 6.11 28.41
C GLY A 259 -19.58 7.24 27.49
N LYS A 260 -20.13 8.29 28.08
CA LYS A 260 -20.63 9.46 27.33
C LYS A 260 -19.49 10.35 26.87
N SER A 261 -19.19 10.36 25.57
CA SER A 261 -18.10 11.17 24.97
C SER A 261 -18.22 11.19 23.45
N GLU A 262 -17.56 12.15 22.79
CA GLU A 262 -17.42 12.17 21.33
C GLU A 262 -16.69 10.94 20.77
N LYS A 263 -15.84 10.28 21.59
CA LYS A 263 -15.21 9.01 21.22
C LYS A 263 -16.23 7.85 21.19
N CYS A 264 -17.24 7.87 22.07
CA CYS A 264 -18.33 6.91 22.00
C CYS A 264 -19.17 7.13 20.73
N ASP A 265 -19.45 8.38 20.39
CA ASP A 265 -20.14 8.75 19.14
C ASP A 265 -19.35 8.26 17.91
N GLU A 266 -18.02 8.40 17.93
CA GLU A 266 -17.16 7.93 16.84
C GLU A 266 -17.12 6.40 16.74
N ILE A 267 -17.04 5.66 17.85
CA ILE A 267 -17.11 4.19 17.86
C ILE A 267 -18.43 3.70 17.27
N PHE A 268 -19.55 4.32 17.65
CA PHE A 268 -20.86 4.05 17.05
C PHE A 268 -20.83 4.27 15.53
N THR A 269 -20.30 5.39 15.10
CA THR A 269 -20.18 5.76 13.68
C THR A 269 -19.28 4.80 12.93
N SER A 270 -18.11 4.44 13.52
CA SER A 270 -17.16 3.47 12.94
C SER A 270 -17.80 2.10 12.71
N TRP A 271 -18.59 1.60 13.69
CA TRP A 271 -19.28 0.35 13.55
C TRP A 271 -20.26 0.33 12.36
N HIS A 272 -21.05 1.40 12.22
CA HIS A 272 -22.06 1.45 11.16
C HIS A 272 -21.44 1.63 9.76
N TYR A 273 -20.37 2.41 9.62
CA TYR A 273 -19.62 2.47 8.36
C TYR A 273 -18.96 1.12 8.05
N ALA A 274 -18.29 0.51 9.02
CA ALA A 274 -17.64 -0.78 8.82
C ALA A 274 -18.66 -1.86 8.39
N HIS A 275 -19.80 -1.93 9.07
CA HIS A 275 -20.85 -2.89 8.73
C HIS A 275 -21.43 -2.66 7.32
N TYR A 276 -21.70 -1.40 6.97
CA TYR A 276 -22.18 -1.04 5.64
C TYR A 276 -21.17 -1.45 4.54
N LEU A 277 -19.90 -1.10 4.71
CA LEU A 277 -18.87 -1.46 3.74
C LEU A 277 -18.66 -2.98 3.66
N ASN A 278 -18.82 -3.70 4.78
CA ASN A 278 -18.72 -5.15 4.77
C ASN A 278 -19.77 -5.82 3.88
N GLU A 279 -21.00 -5.31 3.88
CA GLU A 279 -22.06 -5.84 3.03
C GLU A 279 -21.78 -5.55 1.53
N ILE A 280 -21.21 -4.38 1.21
CA ILE A 280 -20.75 -4.08 -0.15
C ILE A 280 -19.61 -5.03 -0.56
N VAL A 281 -18.62 -5.23 0.32
CA VAL A 281 -17.51 -6.17 0.09
C VAL A 281 -18.02 -7.59 -0.15
N LYS A 282 -18.95 -8.07 0.66
CA LYS A 282 -19.58 -9.40 0.48
C LYS A 282 -20.26 -9.51 -0.87
N ALA A 283 -21.06 -8.49 -1.25
CA ALA A 283 -21.75 -8.48 -2.52
C ALA A 283 -20.76 -8.50 -3.71
N GLY A 284 -19.69 -7.72 -3.61
CA GLY A 284 -18.62 -7.69 -4.61
C GLY A 284 -17.81 -8.99 -4.69
N LYS A 285 -17.38 -9.54 -3.54
CA LYS A 285 -16.59 -10.79 -3.48
C LYS A 285 -17.40 -12.01 -3.94
N ALA A 286 -18.73 -12.01 -3.76
CA ALA A 286 -19.60 -13.05 -4.29
C ALA A 286 -19.56 -13.12 -5.82
N GLU A 287 -19.34 -12.00 -6.49
CA GLU A 287 -19.20 -11.92 -7.94
C GLU A 287 -17.74 -12.11 -8.40
N TYR A 288 -16.78 -11.42 -7.78
CA TYR A 288 -15.37 -11.50 -8.15
C TYR A 288 -14.48 -11.32 -6.90
N PRO A 289 -13.91 -12.40 -6.32
CA PRO A 289 -13.25 -12.37 -5.03
C PRO A 289 -11.78 -11.91 -5.11
N ILE A 290 -11.51 -10.76 -5.73
CA ILE A 290 -10.19 -10.10 -5.67
C ILE A 290 -10.05 -9.33 -4.35
N PRO A 291 -8.82 -8.98 -3.93
CA PRO A 291 -8.59 -8.21 -2.72
C PRO A 291 -9.32 -6.86 -2.71
N MET A 292 -9.86 -6.49 -1.56
CA MET A 292 -10.60 -5.25 -1.36
C MET A 292 -10.09 -4.50 -0.13
N PHE A 293 -9.96 -3.19 -0.24
CA PHE A 293 -9.53 -2.34 0.86
C PHE A 293 -10.39 -1.08 0.98
N VAL A 294 -10.28 -0.44 2.15
CA VAL A 294 -10.82 0.89 2.40
C VAL A 294 -9.69 1.82 2.82
N ASN A 295 -9.72 3.07 2.35
CA ASN A 295 -8.74 4.09 2.71
C ASN A 295 -9.27 5.07 3.76
N ALA A 296 -8.35 5.78 4.40
CA ALA A 296 -8.64 6.72 5.47
C ALA A 296 -8.03 8.10 5.21
N TRP A 297 -8.86 9.14 5.21
CA TRP A 297 -8.41 10.48 5.51
C TRP A 297 -8.03 10.52 7.00
N ILE A 298 -6.74 10.38 7.27
CA ILE A 298 -6.23 10.25 8.63
C ILE A 298 -6.39 11.54 9.45
N VAL A 299 -6.43 11.40 10.78
CA VAL A 299 -6.46 12.53 11.72
C VAL A 299 -5.28 13.47 11.46
N GLN A 300 -5.56 14.75 11.23
CA GLN A 300 -4.57 15.72 10.76
C GLN A 300 -3.68 16.32 11.87
N ALA A 301 -4.14 16.33 13.13
CA ALA A 301 -3.40 16.79 14.29
C ALA A 301 -4.00 16.20 15.57
N ALA A 302 -3.20 16.13 16.66
CA ALA A 302 -3.61 15.50 17.91
C ALA A 302 -4.77 16.24 18.65
N ASP A 303 -4.99 17.51 18.36
CA ASP A 303 -6.07 18.34 18.92
C ASP A 303 -7.39 18.23 18.15
N LYS A 304 -7.42 17.48 17.05
CA LYS A 304 -8.62 17.28 16.23
C LYS A 304 -9.60 16.32 16.91
N ARG A 305 -10.87 16.65 16.81
CA ARG A 305 -11.98 15.86 17.35
C ARG A 305 -12.74 15.16 16.23
N PRO A 306 -13.47 14.08 16.55
CA PRO A 306 -14.37 13.46 15.59
C PRO A 306 -15.31 14.48 14.93
N GLY A 307 -15.33 14.51 13.60
CA GLY A 307 -16.04 15.53 12.81
C GLY A 307 -15.14 16.67 12.28
N ASP A 308 -13.96 16.93 12.89
CA ASP A 308 -12.91 17.77 12.29
C ASP A 308 -12.14 17.01 11.18
N TYR A 309 -12.16 15.70 11.27
CA TYR A 309 -11.78 14.71 10.26
C TYR A 309 -12.98 13.77 10.06
N PRO A 310 -13.03 12.94 9.03
CA PRO A 310 -14.13 12.02 8.81
C PRO A 310 -14.33 11.07 9.98
N SER A 311 -15.27 11.41 10.89
CA SER A 311 -15.59 10.64 12.09
C SER A 311 -16.12 9.27 11.71
N GLY A 312 -15.60 8.23 12.33
CA GLY A 312 -16.02 6.86 12.08
C GLY A 312 -15.34 6.20 10.88
N GLY A 313 -14.48 6.91 10.14
CA GLY A 313 -13.63 6.30 9.12
C GLY A 313 -12.64 5.27 9.70
N PRO A 314 -11.89 4.52 8.86
CA PRO A 314 -10.94 3.49 9.29
C PRO A 314 -9.67 4.11 9.87
N GLN A 315 -9.83 4.96 10.89
CA GLN A 315 -8.74 5.58 11.61
C GLN A 315 -7.91 4.54 12.38
N ALA A 316 -6.61 4.79 12.53
CA ALA A 316 -5.72 3.86 13.21
C ALA A 316 -6.18 3.48 14.64
N HIS A 317 -6.87 4.38 15.33
CA HIS A 317 -7.42 4.15 16.68
C HIS A 317 -8.75 3.38 16.70
N ASN A 318 -9.43 3.25 15.54
CA ASN A 318 -10.72 2.56 15.41
C ASN A 318 -10.60 1.18 14.73
N LEU A 319 -9.38 0.70 14.42
CA LEU A 319 -9.19 -0.53 13.65
C LEU A 319 -9.78 -1.78 14.31
N ASP A 320 -9.89 -1.84 15.64
CA ASP A 320 -10.60 -2.96 16.32
C ASP A 320 -12.07 -2.99 15.94
N VAL A 321 -12.73 -1.82 15.92
CA VAL A 321 -14.14 -1.70 15.56
C VAL A 321 -14.35 -2.00 14.08
N TRP A 322 -13.46 -1.50 13.23
CA TRP A 322 -13.50 -1.79 11.80
C TRP A 322 -13.33 -3.28 11.51
N LYS A 323 -12.39 -3.95 12.17
CA LYS A 323 -12.21 -5.41 12.02
C LYS A 323 -13.38 -6.21 12.54
N ALA A 324 -14.04 -5.75 13.60
CA ALA A 324 -15.25 -6.37 14.09
C ALA A 324 -16.43 -6.20 13.13
N GLY A 325 -16.60 -5.00 12.56
CA GLY A 325 -17.73 -4.64 11.69
C GLY A 325 -17.54 -5.03 10.22
N ALA A 326 -16.30 -5.13 9.75
CA ALA A 326 -15.97 -5.46 8.37
C ALA A 326 -14.96 -6.63 8.28
N PRO A 327 -15.33 -7.84 8.74
CA PRO A 327 -14.42 -9.00 8.72
C PRO A 327 -14.06 -9.50 7.33
N ASP A 328 -14.82 -9.15 6.29
CA ASP A 328 -14.53 -9.51 4.90
C ASP A 328 -13.64 -8.48 4.17
N MET A 329 -13.36 -7.31 4.79
CA MET A 329 -12.41 -6.33 4.28
C MET A 329 -10.98 -6.83 4.48
N ASP A 330 -10.17 -6.78 3.43
CA ASP A 330 -8.82 -7.36 3.48
C ASP A 330 -7.78 -6.41 4.08
N LEU A 331 -7.86 -5.08 3.79
CA LEU A 331 -6.88 -4.09 4.22
C LEU A 331 -7.54 -2.77 4.65
N TYR A 332 -6.89 -2.09 5.61
CA TYR A 332 -7.22 -0.74 6.05
C TYR A 332 -6.03 0.17 5.75
N CYS A 333 -6.18 1.09 4.82
CA CYS A 333 -5.09 1.80 4.17
C CYS A 333 -5.08 3.28 4.53
N PRO A 334 -3.94 3.88 4.92
CA PRO A 334 -3.87 5.31 5.21
C PRO A 334 -3.53 6.14 3.97
N ASP A 335 -4.13 7.32 3.83
CA ASP A 335 -3.72 8.36 2.89
C ASP A 335 -2.79 9.31 3.63
N ILE A 336 -1.48 9.24 3.31
CA ILE A 336 -0.46 9.88 4.13
C ILE A 336 0.13 11.10 3.43
N TYR A 337 -0.29 12.28 3.88
CA TYR A 337 0.27 13.57 3.46
C TYR A 337 1.02 14.30 4.57
N ARG A 338 1.01 13.73 5.78
CA ARG A 338 1.59 14.33 6.98
C ARG A 338 3.10 14.05 7.09
N PRO A 339 3.86 14.94 7.78
CA PRO A 339 5.29 14.75 8.00
C PRO A 339 5.62 13.56 8.92
N GLU A 340 4.70 13.15 9.82
CA GLU A 340 4.88 12.03 10.75
C GLU A 340 4.68 10.66 10.05
N PHE A 341 5.18 10.54 8.82
CA PHE A 341 5.01 9.38 7.95
C PHE A 341 5.42 8.05 8.63
N ARG A 342 6.54 8.04 9.35
CA ARG A 342 7.08 6.85 10.02
C ARG A 342 6.12 6.31 11.08
N GLU A 343 5.61 7.20 11.93
CA GLU A 343 4.65 6.87 12.99
C GLU A 343 3.32 6.39 12.42
N LEU A 344 2.85 7.05 11.37
CA LEU A 344 1.61 6.68 10.70
C LEU A 344 1.71 5.28 10.06
N CYS A 345 2.81 4.94 9.40
CA CYS A 345 3.05 3.59 8.92
C CYS A 345 3.00 2.56 10.06
N ALA A 346 3.66 2.87 11.20
CA ALA A 346 3.66 1.98 12.35
C ALA A 346 2.24 1.81 12.94
N LEU A 347 1.44 2.87 13.00
CA LEU A 347 0.06 2.81 13.49
C LEU A 347 -0.83 1.91 12.62
N TYR A 348 -0.68 1.97 11.28
CA TYR A 348 -1.48 1.17 10.36
C TYR A 348 -0.95 -0.26 10.13
N THR A 349 0.17 -0.63 10.75
CA THR A 349 0.64 -2.03 10.82
C THR A 349 0.22 -2.76 12.10
N ARG A 350 -0.44 -2.06 13.03
CA ARG A 350 -0.98 -2.66 14.26
C ARG A 350 -2.10 -3.65 13.94
N ASN A 351 -2.42 -4.50 14.91
CA ASN A 351 -3.52 -5.46 14.82
C ASN A 351 -3.47 -6.34 13.56
N ASN A 352 -2.25 -6.77 13.14
CA ASN A 352 -2.01 -7.58 11.95
C ASN A 352 -2.61 -7.00 10.65
N ASN A 353 -2.68 -5.68 10.53
CA ASN A 353 -3.04 -5.04 9.27
C ASN A 353 -1.80 -4.96 8.37
N GLN A 354 -1.92 -5.40 7.12
CA GLN A 354 -0.84 -5.27 6.14
C GLN A 354 -0.88 -3.88 5.52
N LEU A 355 0.27 -3.20 5.49
CA LEU A 355 0.36 -1.86 4.96
C LEU A 355 0.25 -1.85 3.42
N PHE A 356 -0.61 -1.00 2.92
CA PHE A 356 -0.64 -0.47 1.56
C PHE A 356 -0.93 1.03 1.65
N ILE A 357 -0.24 1.85 0.86
CA ILE A 357 -0.44 3.31 0.86
C ILE A 357 -1.00 3.70 -0.50
N PRO A 358 -2.34 3.81 -0.61
CA PRO A 358 -2.99 4.08 -1.89
C PRO A 358 -2.87 5.53 -2.32
N GLU A 359 -2.73 6.47 -1.38
CA GLU A 359 -2.67 7.89 -1.65
C GLU A 359 -1.60 8.58 -0.81
N ALA A 360 -0.67 9.28 -1.45
CA ALA A 360 0.45 9.94 -0.78
C ALA A 360 1.12 11.03 -1.63
N ARG A 361 2.22 11.57 -1.11
CA ARG A 361 3.07 12.54 -1.81
C ARG A 361 3.95 11.87 -2.85
N ALA A 362 4.33 12.65 -3.85
CA ALA A 362 5.31 12.29 -4.86
C ALA A 362 6.63 13.10 -4.66
N GLY A 363 7.54 13.03 -5.64
CA GLY A 363 8.82 13.73 -5.64
C GLY A 363 9.88 13.03 -4.78
N GLU A 364 10.88 13.79 -4.34
CA GLU A 364 11.99 13.28 -3.52
C GLU A 364 11.49 12.67 -2.20
N LEU A 365 10.59 13.39 -1.52
CA LEU A 365 9.96 12.91 -0.28
C LEU A 365 9.20 11.60 -0.54
N GLY A 366 8.38 11.55 -1.60
CA GLY A 366 7.64 10.34 -1.97
C GLY A 366 8.54 9.15 -2.27
N ALA A 367 9.67 9.36 -2.93
CA ALA A 367 10.66 8.31 -3.19
C ALA A 367 11.24 7.72 -1.88
N GLY A 368 11.59 8.58 -0.92
CA GLY A 368 12.04 8.15 0.40
C GLY A 368 10.96 7.40 1.20
N GLN A 369 9.72 7.93 1.19
CA GLN A 369 8.56 7.32 1.84
C GLN A 369 8.22 5.94 1.24
N PHE A 370 8.31 5.81 -0.08
CA PHE A 370 8.14 4.53 -0.77
C PHE A 370 9.15 3.49 -0.27
N PHE A 371 10.47 3.77 -0.34
CA PHE A 371 11.48 2.82 0.12
C PHE A 371 11.36 2.50 1.60
N TYR A 372 11.03 3.50 2.44
CA TYR A 372 10.81 3.29 3.86
C TYR A 372 9.63 2.36 4.12
N SER A 373 8.47 2.61 3.52
CA SER A 373 7.28 1.79 3.73
C SER A 373 7.50 0.34 3.28
N VAL A 374 8.15 0.15 2.14
CA VAL A 374 8.45 -1.18 1.58
C VAL A 374 9.51 -1.92 2.40
N GLY A 375 10.60 -1.24 2.77
CA GLY A 375 11.72 -1.88 3.46
C GLY A 375 11.52 -2.04 4.97
N ARG A 376 10.77 -1.11 5.62
CA ARG A 376 10.58 -1.12 7.08
C ARG A 376 9.28 -1.79 7.53
N HIS A 377 8.23 -1.66 6.72
CA HIS A 377 6.88 -2.12 7.06
C HIS A 377 6.34 -3.17 6.09
N ASN A 378 7.16 -3.69 5.18
CA ASN A 378 6.76 -4.68 4.18
C ASN A 378 5.53 -4.26 3.38
N SER A 379 5.37 -2.95 3.09
CA SER A 379 4.21 -2.45 2.36
C SER A 379 4.02 -3.20 1.04
N ILE A 380 2.76 -3.50 0.70
CA ILE A 380 2.39 -4.08 -0.60
C ILE A 380 2.72 -3.12 -1.74
N GLY A 381 2.69 -1.81 -1.47
CA GLY A 381 3.01 -0.78 -2.44
C GLY A 381 2.74 0.63 -1.96
N TYR A 382 2.88 1.57 -2.87
CA TYR A 382 2.79 3.01 -2.64
C TYR A 382 2.28 3.70 -3.90
N SER A 383 1.40 4.69 -3.77
CA SER A 383 0.77 5.35 -4.92
C SER A 383 0.65 6.86 -4.67
N PRO A 384 1.50 7.68 -5.30
CA PRO A 384 1.32 9.13 -5.26
C PRO A 384 0.05 9.57 -5.98
N PHE A 385 -0.66 10.55 -5.39
CA PHE A 385 -1.87 11.15 -5.96
C PHE A 385 -1.57 12.14 -7.09
N GLY A 386 -2.47 12.24 -8.06
CA GLY A 386 -2.39 13.17 -9.19
C GLY A 386 -1.19 12.91 -10.11
N PHE A 387 -0.78 11.66 -10.21
CA PHE A 387 0.49 11.30 -10.85
C PHE A 387 0.52 11.65 -12.34
N GLU A 388 -0.61 11.59 -13.04
CA GLU A 388 -0.71 11.85 -14.49
C GLU A 388 -0.46 13.31 -14.87
N THR A 389 -0.68 14.27 -13.96
CA THR A 389 -0.51 15.70 -14.24
C THR A 389 0.80 16.29 -13.75
N ARG A 390 1.75 15.45 -13.34
CA ARG A 390 3.05 15.93 -12.88
C ARG A 390 3.77 16.68 -14.00
N THR A 391 4.29 17.86 -13.65
CA THR A 391 4.97 18.76 -14.59
C THR A 391 6.46 18.46 -14.76
N THR A 392 7.03 17.62 -13.90
CA THR A 392 8.44 17.21 -13.98
C THR A 392 8.62 16.27 -15.17
N GLU A 393 9.67 16.49 -15.96
CA GLU A 393 10.05 15.55 -17.01
C GLU A 393 10.27 14.16 -16.40
N VAL A 394 9.72 13.15 -17.04
CA VAL A 394 9.72 11.76 -16.55
C VAL A 394 11.15 11.28 -16.22
N GLU A 395 12.14 11.70 -17.00
CA GLU A 395 13.56 11.30 -16.83
C GLU A 395 14.22 11.92 -15.61
N ASN A 396 13.75 13.08 -15.16
CA ASN A 396 14.32 13.83 -14.03
C ASN A 396 13.46 13.71 -12.74
N ASP A 397 12.39 12.92 -12.77
CA ASP A 397 11.50 12.78 -11.64
C ASP A 397 12.04 11.75 -10.62
N PRO A 398 12.27 12.15 -9.34
CA PRO A 398 12.79 11.26 -8.31
C PRO A 398 11.93 10.00 -8.09
N MET A 399 10.61 10.14 -8.20
CA MET A 399 9.69 9.00 -8.03
C MET A 399 9.81 8.01 -9.19
N THR A 400 9.98 8.52 -10.42
CA THR A 400 10.25 7.70 -11.61
C THR A 400 11.55 6.91 -11.45
N ASN A 401 12.62 7.53 -10.96
CA ASN A 401 13.90 6.86 -10.73
C ASN A 401 13.77 5.79 -9.63
N ALA A 402 13.05 6.10 -8.55
CA ALA A 402 12.74 5.15 -7.49
C ALA A 402 11.96 3.93 -8.01
N TYR A 403 10.94 4.13 -8.83
CA TYR A 403 10.14 3.05 -9.40
C TYR A 403 10.89 2.20 -10.42
N LYS A 404 11.69 2.81 -11.31
CA LYS A 404 12.55 2.07 -12.23
C LYS A 404 13.57 1.20 -11.49
N LEU A 405 14.19 1.74 -10.45
CA LEU A 405 15.11 0.98 -9.61
C LEU A 405 14.38 -0.16 -8.88
N ALA A 406 13.27 0.13 -8.20
CA ALA A 406 12.49 -0.86 -7.49
C ALA A 406 11.98 -1.97 -8.41
N SER A 407 11.51 -1.63 -9.61
CA SER A 407 11.11 -2.62 -10.63
C SER A 407 12.25 -3.57 -10.97
N SER A 408 13.50 -3.06 -11.08
CA SER A 408 14.67 -3.89 -11.42
C SER A 408 15.04 -4.89 -10.32
N ILE A 409 14.71 -4.59 -9.05
CA ILE A 409 15.01 -5.42 -7.88
C ILE A 409 13.76 -5.95 -7.15
N ALA A 410 12.57 -5.78 -7.72
CA ALA A 410 11.32 -6.21 -7.08
C ALA A 410 11.33 -7.68 -6.60
N PRO A 411 11.85 -8.66 -7.36
CA PRO A 411 11.96 -10.03 -6.87
C PRO A 411 12.85 -10.17 -5.62
N LEU A 412 13.91 -9.35 -5.50
CA LEU A 412 14.77 -9.33 -4.31
C LEU A 412 14.08 -8.69 -3.12
N ILE A 413 13.37 -7.57 -3.34
CA ILE A 413 12.57 -6.91 -2.30
C ILE A 413 11.54 -7.90 -1.73
N LEU A 414 10.72 -8.49 -2.59
CA LEU A 414 9.63 -9.39 -2.19
C LEU A 414 10.14 -10.64 -1.46
N LYS A 415 11.25 -11.21 -1.92
CA LYS A 415 11.93 -12.32 -1.23
C LYS A 415 12.47 -11.88 0.13
N ALA A 416 13.15 -10.74 0.20
CA ALA A 416 13.74 -10.24 1.42
C ALA A 416 12.68 -9.84 2.48
N GLN A 417 11.50 -9.33 2.05
CA GLN A 417 10.36 -9.10 2.94
C GLN A 417 9.90 -10.43 3.59
N GLU A 418 9.75 -11.48 2.79
CA GLU A 418 9.34 -12.81 3.29
C GLU A 418 10.36 -13.40 4.30
N GLU A 419 11.66 -13.22 4.02
CA GLU A 419 12.75 -13.75 4.84
C GLU A 419 13.12 -12.85 6.04
N GLY A 420 12.52 -11.66 6.17
CA GLY A 420 12.93 -10.66 7.16
C GLY A 420 14.35 -10.13 6.93
N ALA A 421 14.79 -10.14 5.67
CA ALA A 421 16.14 -9.80 5.23
C ALA A 421 16.23 -8.40 4.60
N ILE A 422 15.33 -7.50 4.99
CA ILE A 422 15.22 -6.13 4.47
C ILE A 422 14.96 -5.14 5.60
N THR A 423 15.49 -3.93 5.45
CA THR A 423 15.14 -2.78 6.29
C THR A 423 15.32 -1.49 5.50
N ALA A 424 14.81 -0.39 6.02
CA ALA A 424 14.98 0.93 5.43
C ALA A 424 15.03 2.02 6.52
N VAL A 425 15.64 3.16 6.16
CA VAL A 425 15.73 4.35 6.99
C VAL A 425 15.26 5.55 6.18
N LEU A 426 14.50 6.43 6.82
CA LEU A 426 14.06 7.73 6.29
C LEU A 426 14.44 8.82 7.29
N LEU A 427 15.26 9.77 6.85
CA LEU A 427 15.75 10.92 7.62
C LEU A 427 15.30 12.21 6.93
N ASN A 428 14.84 13.17 7.71
CA ASN A 428 14.56 14.53 7.23
C ASN A 428 14.80 15.55 8.34
N ASN A 429 14.58 16.83 8.07
CA ASN A 429 14.83 17.90 9.05
C ASN A 429 13.91 17.86 10.30
N GLU A 430 12.80 17.13 10.24
CA GLU A 430 11.85 16.93 11.34
C GLU A 430 12.07 15.61 12.07
N MET A 431 12.99 14.78 11.57
CA MET A 431 13.33 13.45 12.08
C MET A 431 14.79 13.38 12.53
N PRO A 432 15.21 12.27 13.21
CA PRO A 432 16.59 12.13 13.62
C PRO A 432 17.55 12.29 12.44
N VAL A 433 18.63 13.05 12.63
CA VAL A 433 19.72 13.18 11.64
C VAL A 433 20.51 11.89 11.44
N SER A 434 20.23 10.86 12.25
CA SER A 434 20.80 9.52 12.16
C SER A 434 19.86 8.48 12.77
N GLU A 435 19.93 7.26 12.27
CA GLU A 435 19.24 6.08 12.81
C GLU A 435 20.14 4.85 12.74
N GLU A 436 20.15 4.03 13.78
CA GLU A 436 20.80 2.71 13.80
C GLU A 436 19.74 1.64 13.55
N VAL A 437 20.00 0.75 12.58
CA VAL A 437 19.16 -0.42 12.31
C VAL A 437 20.00 -1.70 12.31
N ILE A 438 19.39 -2.81 12.69
CA ILE A 438 20.04 -4.11 12.71
C ILE A 438 19.47 -4.98 11.59
N LEU A 439 20.36 -5.59 10.81
CA LEU A 439 20.00 -6.60 9.82
C LEU A 439 21.03 -7.71 9.81
N GLY A 440 20.60 -8.92 10.13
CA GLY A 440 21.50 -10.05 10.34
C GLY A 440 22.52 -9.80 11.46
N ASP A 441 23.78 -10.08 11.21
CA ASP A 441 24.87 -9.96 12.19
C ASP A 441 25.47 -8.55 12.31
N TYR A 442 24.88 -7.55 11.62
CA TYR A 442 25.43 -6.21 11.55
C TYR A 442 24.43 -5.11 11.95
N LYS A 443 24.98 -4.05 12.54
CA LYS A 443 24.34 -2.76 12.77
C LYS A 443 24.75 -1.81 11.65
N PHE A 444 23.79 -1.07 11.15
CA PHE A 444 23.95 -0.04 10.13
C PHE A 444 23.59 1.31 10.75
N LEU A 445 24.56 2.16 10.95
CA LEU A 445 24.31 3.55 11.34
C LEU A 445 24.16 4.36 10.05
N VAL A 446 22.95 4.84 9.82
CA VAL A 446 22.61 5.71 8.69
C VAL A 446 22.56 7.14 9.18
N GLU A 447 23.33 8.01 8.57
CA GLU A 447 23.43 9.44 8.90
C GLU A 447 23.08 10.26 7.67
N GLN A 448 22.50 11.43 7.89
CA GLN A 448 22.24 12.37 6.80
C GLN A 448 23.55 12.79 6.13
N GLY A 449 23.61 12.69 4.81
CA GLY A 449 24.80 13.01 4.03
C GLY A 449 25.12 14.50 4.10
N ARG A 450 26.39 14.83 4.36
CA ARG A 450 26.87 16.21 4.28
C ARG A 450 27.04 16.59 2.81
N ALA A 451 26.31 17.60 2.34
CA ALA A 451 26.55 18.16 1.04
C ALA A 451 27.98 18.70 0.98
N ARG A 452 28.82 18.19 0.06
CA ARG A 452 30.14 18.76 -0.18
C ARG A 452 29.96 20.19 -0.70
N ARG A 453 30.22 21.21 0.16
CA ARG A 453 30.30 22.64 -0.15
C ARG A 453 29.03 23.44 -0.44
N SER A 454 27.83 22.95 -0.18
CA SER A 454 26.66 23.82 -0.13
C SER A 454 26.08 23.82 1.28
N GLU A 455 25.72 25.00 1.80
CA GLU A 455 25.10 25.17 3.12
C GLU A 455 23.66 24.67 3.18
N GLN A 456 23.11 24.18 2.07
CA GLN A 456 21.81 23.50 2.04
C GLN A 456 22.03 22.00 2.14
N ALA A 457 21.87 21.45 3.34
CA ALA A 457 21.68 20.02 3.53
C ALA A 457 20.49 19.57 2.68
N SER A 458 20.61 18.43 1.99
CA SER A 458 19.48 17.79 1.34
C SER A 458 18.40 17.58 2.41
N GLN A 459 17.17 17.98 2.10
CA GLN A 459 16.07 17.91 3.07
C GLN A 459 15.65 16.46 3.37
N GLU A 460 15.94 15.53 2.46
CA GLU A 460 15.50 14.13 2.53
C GLU A 460 16.70 13.19 2.40
N GLY A 461 16.92 12.36 3.43
CA GLY A 461 17.89 11.27 3.41
C GLY A 461 17.19 9.94 3.57
N TYR A 462 17.47 8.97 2.70
CA TYR A 462 16.86 7.64 2.83
C TYR A 462 17.76 6.54 2.27
N CYS A 463 17.57 5.34 2.79
CA CYS A 463 18.15 4.14 2.19
C CYS A 463 17.29 2.90 2.42
N ILE A 464 17.44 1.93 1.52
CA ILE A 464 16.96 0.57 1.67
C ILE A 464 18.15 -0.39 1.70
N ILE A 465 18.12 -1.37 2.60
CA ILE A 465 19.19 -2.34 2.84
C ILE A 465 18.60 -3.73 2.72
N ILE A 466 19.15 -4.55 1.85
CA ILE A 466 18.75 -5.95 1.63
C ILE A 466 19.95 -6.87 1.88
N SER A 467 19.79 -7.84 2.74
CA SER A 467 20.79 -8.91 2.95
C SER A 467 20.65 -9.94 1.84
N LEU A 468 21.74 -10.19 1.11
CA LEU A 468 21.81 -11.26 0.11
C LEU A 468 22.31 -12.55 0.73
N HIS A 469 23.29 -12.45 1.64
CA HIS A 469 23.91 -13.53 2.38
C HIS A 469 24.40 -12.97 3.73
N LYS A 470 24.92 -13.85 4.60
CA LYS A 470 25.36 -13.50 5.96
C LYS A 470 26.15 -12.18 6.06
N ASP A 471 27.12 -11.97 5.17
CA ASP A 471 28.03 -10.82 5.20
C ASP A 471 27.94 -9.97 3.92
N GLU A 472 26.91 -10.15 3.09
CA GLU A 472 26.77 -9.47 1.81
C GLU A 472 25.42 -8.80 1.66
N PHE A 473 25.44 -7.51 1.33
CA PHE A 473 24.27 -6.65 1.28
C PHE A 473 24.22 -5.84 -0.02
N ILE A 474 23.02 -5.52 -0.47
CA ILE A 474 22.81 -4.41 -1.41
C ILE A 474 22.19 -3.25 -0.67
N ILE A 475 22.69 -2.05 -0.95
CA ILE A 475 22.19 -0.81 -0.36
C ILE A 475 21.95 0.17 -1.50
N TYR A 476 20.77 0.75 -1.52
CA TYR A 476 20.44 1.91 -2.32
C TYR A 476 20.09 3.05 -1.37
N GLY A 477 20.57 4.24 -1.65
CA GLY A 477 20.33 5.39 -0.81
C GLY A 477 20.41 6.70 -1.57
N ASN A 478 19.87 7.73 -0.96
CA ASN A 478 19.92 9.12 -1.43
C ASN A 478 20.26 10.03 -0.25
N SER A 479 21.25 10.89 -0.41
CA SER A 479 21.66 11.91 0.58
C SER A 479 21.97 11.33 1.98
N VAL A 480 22.58 10.15 2.04
CA VAL A 480 22.95 9.47 3.30
C VAL A 480 24.37 8.93 3.27
N GLN A 481 24.90 8.68 4.48
CA GLN A 481 26.11 7.90 4.74
C GLN A 481 25.73 6.69 5.57
N VAL A 482 26.38 5.54 5.33
CA VAL A 482 26.11 4.29 6.05
C VAL A 482 27.42 3.70 6.57
N SER A 483 27.55 3.57 7.88
CA SER A 483 28.66 2.87 8.52
C SER A 483 28.20 1.57 9.17
N PHE A 484 29.15 0.69 9.51
CA PHE A 484 28.87 -0.68 9.93
C PHE A 484 29.54 -0.99 11.26
N SER A 485 28.87 -1.78 12.10
CA SER A 485 29.46 -2.43 13.28
C SER A 485 28.83 -3.80 13.51
N PRO A 486 29.49 -4.71 14.24
CA PRO A 486 28.89 -6.00 14.60
C PRO A 486 27.66 -5.83 15.48
N ALA A 487 26.62 -6.64 15.26
CA ALA A 487 25.43 -6.74 16.10
C ALA A 487 25.44 -7.97 17.01
N THR A 488 26.33 -8.93 16.75
CA THR A 488 26.42 -10.21 17.48
C THR A 488 27.80 -10.37 18.12
N GLU A 489 27.94 -11.27 19.08
CA GLU A 489 29.22 -11.65 19.71
C GLU A 489 30.26 -12.10 18.67
N GLY A 490 31.55 -11.92 18.99
CA GLY A 490 32.69 -12.26 18.14
C GLY A 490 33.57 -11.05 17.87
N PRO A 491 34.39 -11.07 16.78
CA PRO A 491 35.31 -9.99 16.46
C PRO A 491 34.62 -8.62 16.46
N ALA A 492 35.25 -7.65 17.12
CA ALA A 492 34.60 -6.37 17.49
C ALA A 492 34.55 -5.34 16.36
N ILE A 493 35.32 -5.53 15.29
CA ILE A 493 35.43 -4.54 14.20
C ILE A 493 34.82 -5.10 12.93
N ALA A 494 33.95 -4.32 12.27
CA ALA A 494 33.43 -4.62 10.95
C ALA A 494 34.20 -3.83 9.89
N GLY A 495 34.81 -4.53 8.96
CA GLY A 495 35.52 -3.96 7.81
C GLY A 495 34.80 -4.20 6.49
N ILE A 496 35.10 -3.39 5.49
CA ILE A 496 34.61 -3.58 4.13
C ILE A 496 35.60 -4.46 3.35
N SER A 497 35.17 -5.66 2.96
CA SER A 497 35.95 -6.53 2.08
C SER A 497 35.89 -6.09 0.63
N ARG A 498 34.71 -5.63 0.18
CA ARG A 498 34.47 -5.24 -1.20
C ARG A 498 33.22 -4.39 -1.31
N VAL A 499 33.26 -3.37 -2.16
CA VAL A 499 32.08 -2.63 -2.62
C VAL A 499 32.11 -2.53 -4.13
N ASP A 500 31.08 -3.01 -4.79
CA ASP A 500 30.84 -2.81 -6.21
C ASP A 500 29.59 -1.94 -6.39
N GLU A 501 29.75 -0.82 -7.06
CA GLU A 501 28.63 0.03 -7.51
C GLU A 501 28.07 -0.55 -8.82
N GLY A 502 26.76 -0.57 -8.99
CA GLY A 502 26.17 -1.16 -10.19
C GLY A 502 24.63 -1.12 -10.18
N ARG A 503 24.03 -1.92 -11.04
CA ARG A 503 22.58 -2.02 -11.21
C ARG A 503 22.14 -3.46 -11.51
N TYR A 504 20.84 -3.70 -11.37
CA TYR A 504 20.24 -4.94 -11.85
C TYR A 504 19.61 -4.73 -13.22
N GLU A 505 19.87 -5.64 -14.14
CA GLU A 505 19.24 -5.70 -15.47
C GLU A 505 18.69 -7.12 -15.67
N ASN A 506 17.39 -7.24 -15.92
CA ASN A 506 16.70 -8.53 -16.07
C ASN A 506 17.00 -9.51 -14.92
N GLY A 507 17.00 -9.01 -13.68
CA GLY A 507 17.28 -9.80 -12.47
C GLY A 507 18.75 -10.17 -12.26
N LEU A 508 19.67 -9.76 -13.14
CA LEU A 508 21.09 -10.04 -13.05
C LEU A 508 21.88 -8.82 -12.61
N TRP A 509 22.77 -8.99 -11.64
CA TRP A 509 23.69 -7.96 -11.20
C TRP A 509 24.68 -7.59 -12.32
N LYS A 510 24.76 -6.32 -12.64
CA LYS A 510 25.73 -5.72 -13.57
C LYS A 510 26.65 -4.80 -12.79
N PRO A 511 27.86 -5.24 -12.47
CA PRO A 511 28.83 -4.40 -11.78
C PRO A 511 29.30 -3.25 -12.68
N GLY A 512 29.40 -2.07 -12.08
CA GLY A 512 30.04 -0.89 -12.64
C GLY A 512 31.46 -0.73 -12.08
N ARG A 513 31.68 0.29 -11.21
CA ARG A 513 32.97 0.53 -10.57
C ARG A 513 33.12 -0.26 -9.29
N ARG A 514 34.37 -0.62 -8.98
CA ARG A 514 34.77 -1.03 -7.64
C ARG A 514 35.16 0.22 -6.85
N LEU A 515 34.44 0.45 -5.73
CA LEU A 515 34.76 1.57 -4.82
C LEU A 515 35.87 1.14 -3.84
N ASN A 516 36.86 2.02 -3.61
CA ASN A 516 37.96 1.73 -2.70
C ASN A 516 38.63 3.04 -2.24
N GLY A 517 39.53 2.98 -1.25
CA GLY A 517 40.26 4.12 -0.74
C GLY A 517 39.32 5.26 -0.30
N ASP A 518 39.48 6.44 -0.87
CA ASP A 518 38.73 7.65 -0.51
C ASP A 518 37.22 7.55 -0.82
N ASP A 519 36.82 6.65 -1.74
CA ASP A 519 35.41 6.45 -2.06
C ASP A 519 34.63 5.81 -0.90
N ILE A 520 35.32 5.04 -0.04
CA ILE A 520 34.72 4.36 1.12
C ILE A 520 35.15 4.98 2.47
N MET A 521 35.89 6.08 2.48
CA MET A 521 36.35 6.78 3.68
C MET A 521 35.33 7.83 4.10
N LEU A 522 34.67 7.64 5.25
CA LEU A 522 33.70 8.58 5.80
C LEU A 522 34.34 9.61 6.75
N ASP A 523 35.38 9.19 7.47
CA ASP A 523 36.05 10.02 8.47
C ASP A 523 37.57 9.80 8.40
N TYR A 524 38.30 10.90 8.25
CA TYR A 524 39.78 10.89 8.16
C TYR A 524 40.49 10.98 9.53
N ASP A 525 39.73 11.14 10.63
CA ASP A 525 40.31 11.07 11.99
C ASP A 525 40.48 9.58 12.41
N LEU A 526 41.39 8.92 11.75
CA LEU A 526 41.65 7.51 11.97
C LEU A 526 42.17 7.21 13.39
N ALA A 527 42.90 8.15 14.02
CA ALA A 527 43.37 7.97 15.39
C ALA A 527 42.21 7.92 16.38
N LYS A 528 41.23 8.81 16.23
CA LYS A 528 40.01 8.80 17.04
C LYS A 528 39.17 7.54 16.79
N LYS A 529 38.99 7.15 15.53
CA LYS A 529 38.21 5.95 15.17
C LYS A 529 38.85 4.66 15.67
N ALA A 530 40.19 4.58 15.65
CA ALA A 530 40.90 3.45 16.24
C ALA A 530 40.62 3.29 17.74
N LEU A 531 40.53 4.40 18.49
CA LEU A 531 40.15 4.37 19.92
C LEU A 531 38.69 3.93 20.14
N GLU A 532 37.82 4.12 19.17
CA GLU A 532 36.41 3.74 19.20
C GLU A 532 36.17 2.33 18.61
N ASN A 533 37.21 1.58 18.26
CA ASN A 533 37.12 0.29 17.53
C ASN A 533 36.34 0.43 16.19
N LYS A 534 36.53 1.55 15.50
CA LYS A 534 35.87 1.83 14.21
C LYS A 534 36.89 2.04 13.11
N THR A 535 36.54 1.71 11.89
CA THR A 535 37.42 1.83 10.73
C THR A 535 37.41 3.20 10.08
N GLY A 536 36.39 4.03 10.36
CA GLY A 536 36.14 5.27 9.64
C GLY A 536 35.67 5.08 8.20
N THR A 537 35.34 3.82 7.81
CA THR A 537 34.90 3.48 6.46
C THR A 537 33.39 3.25 6.40
N GLY A 538 32.81 3.39 5.24
CA GLY A 538 31.39 3.18 4.97
C GLY A 538 31.01 3.55 3.55
N LEU A 539 29.72 3.66 3.30
CA LEU A 539 29.16 3.99 1.99
C LEU A 539 28.61 5.41 1.98
N ARG A 540 28.72 6.06 0.82
CA ARG A 540 28.11 7.38 0.58
C ARG A 540 27.16 7.33 -0.58
N PHE A 541 26.00 7.96 -0.40
CA PHE A 541 24.98 8.12 -1.42
C PHE A 541 24.68 9.62 -1.54
N GLY A 542 25.09 10.20 -2.66
CA GLY A 542 24.81 11.60 -2.95
C GLY A 542 23.35 11.84 -3.35
N PRO A 543 22.92 13.11 -3.44
CA PRO A 543 21.62 13.45 -4.00
C PRO A 543 21.52 13.01 -5.46
N GLY A 544 20.35 12.48 -5.86
CA GLY A 544 20.11 11.98 -7.22
C GLY A 544 20.91 10.71 -7.56
N ASN A 545 21.33 9.93 -6.55
CA ASN A 545 22.00 8.66 -6.80
C ASN A 545 21.06 7.66 -7.51
N GLU A 546 21.56 7.00 -8.55
CA GLU A 546 20.82 6.02 -9.36
C GLU A 546 21.39 4.59 -9.25
N LEU A 547 22.48 4.42 -8.51
CA LEU A 547 23.22 3.16 -8.47
C LEU A 547 23.08 2.47 -7.10
N ILE A 548 23.03 1.16 -7.17
CA ILE A 548 23.08 0.29 -5.98
C ILE A 548 24.55 0.04 -5.63
N GLN A 549 24.87 0.03 -4.34
CA GLN A 549 26.15 -0.44 -3.84
C GLN A 549 25.99 -1.84 -3.23
N ARG A 550 26.69 -2.81 -3.79
CA ARG A 550 26.79 -4.18 -3.28
C ARG A 550 28.04 -4.29 -2.43
N VAL A 551 27.85 -4.46 -1.11
CA VAL A 551 28.91 -4.47 -0.12
C VAL A 551 29.07 -5.87 0.47
N LYS A 552 30.31 -6.31 0.59
CA LYS A 552 30.69 -7.47 1.39
C LYS A 552 31.53 -7.02 2.58
N LEU A 553 31.06 -7.41 3.77
CA LEU A 553 31.71 -7.10 5.04
C LEU A 553 32.56 -8.28 5.51
N TYR A 554 33.44 -8.04 6.48
CA TYR A 554 34.15 -9.05 7.26
C TYR A 554 34.34 -8.52 8.68
N ARG A 555 34.68 -9.41 9.61
CA ARG A 555 34.95 -9.05 11.02
C ARG A 555 36.36 -9.44 11.42
N TYR A 556 36.98 -8.59 12.26
CA TYR A 556 38.32 -8.80 12.81
C TYR A 556 38.45 -8.16 14.21
N GLU A 557 39.58 -8.48 14.90
CA GLU A 557 39.95 -7.98 16.23
C GLU A 557 41.03 -6.91 16.13
#